data_debe9389ac739d8b42a4f65f78857692
#
_entry.id   debe9389ac739d8b42a4f65f78857692
#
_cell.length_a   1.000
_cell.length_b   1.000
_cell.length_c   1.000
_cell.angle_alpha   90.00
_cell.angle_beta   90.00
_cell.angle_gamma   90.00
#
_symmetry.space_group_name_H-M   'P 1'
#
loop_
_entity.id
_entity.type
_entity.pdbx_description
1 polymer ?
#
loop_
_entity_poly.entity_id
_entity_poly.type
_entity_poly.pdbx_seq_one_letter_code
_entity_poly.pdbx_strand_id
1 'polypeptide(L)'
;MPYSHKSFAGAAGRALILSLAVLPLGGPAWSQAVPADKAAPAPVKREAPNDPVVATVGGKPVLLSEVQEAVTSLPANARSMPPQTILPILLDQIIDARLLTAEARKAGLDKEPAVRRLMDAAADRALQTALLHREIDPLVTDAALKARFDKENAGKTGETEVHARHILVGDEAAAKKITGDLKAGGDFAALSKEYSKDPGAAAQGGDLGFFKKGDMVPEFAAAAFALKDGEVTAAPVQTQFGWHVIQVIEHRQAPPPTFESAQEEFRQKVVQDSVQAMVARARVGVAIEKFNLDGSKPRATDMAEPPPRVK
;
A
#
# COMPACT_ATOMS: atom_id res chain seq x y z
N MET A 1 37.77 -5.71 56.41
CA MET A 1 38.40 -4.37 56.31
C MET A 1 37.75 -3.62 55.20
N PRO A 2 37.13 -2.45 55.49
CA PRO A 2 36.29 -1.75 54.55
C PRO A 2 37.10 -0.73 53.75
N TYR A 3 36.85 -0.60 52.46
CA TYR A 3 37.37 0.52 51.68
C TYR A 3 36.29 1.58 51.48
N SER A 4 36.68 2.76 51.88
CA SER A 4 35.99 4.02 52.07
C SER A 4 35.47 4.62 50.76
N HIS A 5 34.20 5.07 50.76
CA HIS A 5 33.64 6.01 49.79
C HIS A 5 34.30 7.40 49.91
N LYS A 6 34.78 7.96 48.82
CA LYS A 6 34.95 9.41 48.68
C LYS A 6 34.03 9.91 47.55
N SER A 7 33.02 10.65 48.03
CA SER A 7 32.19 11.51 47.20
C SER A 7 33.05 12.63 46.58
N PHE A 8 32.85 12.84 45.25
CA PHE A 8 33.24 14.07 44.58
C PHE A 8 31.96 14.66 43.97
N ALA A 9 31.49 15.70 44.64
CA ALA A 9 30.51 16.63 44.09
C ALA A 9 31.23 17.59 43.16
N GLY A 10 30.75 17.82 41.96
CA GLY A 10 31.33 18.80 41.04
C GLY A 10 30.52 19.02 39.80
N ALA A 11 29.82 20.14 39.79
CA ALA A 11 29.40 20.94 38.64
C ALA A 11 28.43 20.35 37.60
N ALA A 12 27.20 20.79 37.73
CA ALA A 12 26.17 20.75 36.70
C ALA A 12 26.57 21.61 35.49
N GLY A 13 27.12 20.96 34.46
CA GLY A 13 27.21 21.51 33.12
C GLY A 13 26.00 21.04 32.34
N ARG A 14 25.04 21.90 32.07
CA ARG A 14 23.94 21.67 31.14
C ARG A 14 24.52 21.55 29.73
N ALA A 15 24.87 20.35 29.32
CA ALA A 15 25.09 20.06 27.93
C ALA A 15 23.71 19.97 27.25
N LEU A 16 23.37 21.00 26.49
CA LEU A 16 22.28 21.00 25.55
C LEU A 16 22.66 19.96 24.45
N ILE A 17 22.23 18.71 24.62
CA ILE A 17 22.33 17.73 23.58
C ILE A 17 21.30 18.15 22.51
N LEU A 18 21.79 18.86 21.49
CA LEU A 18 21.05 19.01 20.23
C LEU A 18 20.88 17.60 19.68
N SER A 19 19.72 17.01 19.92
CA SER A 19 19.32 15.79 19.26
C SER A 19 19.19 16.12 17.78
N LEU A 20 20.26 15.85 17.04
CA LEU A 20 20.19 15.72 15.58
C LEU A 20 19.21 14.57 15.33
N ALA A 21 17.94 14.89 15.07
CA ALA A 21 16.97 13.91 14.63
C ALA A 21 17.44 13.41 13.26
N VAL A 22 18.18 12.32 13.28
CA VAL A 22 18.36 11.48 12.10
C VAL A 22 16.96 10.98 11.77
N LEU A 23 16.33 11.65 10.81
CA LEU A 23 15.07 11.17 10.24
C LEU A 23 15.31 9.75 9.74
N PRO A 24 14.54 8.75 10.19
CA PRO A 24 14.63 7.42 9.61
C PRO A 24 14.31 7.57 8.12
N LEU A 25 15.18 7.03 7.28
CA LEU A 25 14.94 6.83 5.86
C LEU A 25 13.78 5.83 5.73
N GLY A 26 12.55 6.35 5.91
CA GLY A 26 11.34 5.61 5.64
C GLY A 26 11.30 5.26 4.17
N GLY A 27 11.12 3.98 3.88
CA GLY A 27 10.76 3.52 2.55
C GLY A 27 9.51 4.25 2.04
N PRO A 28 9.17 4.11 0.77
CA PRO A 28 8.09 4.89 0.15
C PRO A 28 6.79 4.65 0.91
N ALA A 29 6.36 5.66 1.66
CA ALA A 29 5.08 5.67 2.35
C ALA A 29 3.96 5.89 1.32
N TRP A 30 3.65 4.84 0.57
CA TRP A 30 2.53 4.80 -0.37
C TRP A 30 1.21 4.45 0.33
N SER A 31 1.21 4.38 1.66
CA SER A 31 0.09 3.85 2.45
C SER A 31 -0.46 4.82 3.49
N GLN A 32 -0.66 6.10 3.15
CA GLN A 32 -1.57 6.92 3.96
C GLN A 32 -2.46 7.73 3.03
N ALA A 33 -3.74 7.42 3.08
CA ALA A 33 -4.80 8.20 2.48
C ALA A 33 -4.72 9.65 3.00
N VAL A 34 -4.33 10.57 2.13
CA VAL A 34 -4.48 12.01 2.36
C VAL A 34 -5.93 12.33 2.03
N PRO A 35 -6.71 12.94 2.95
CA PRO A 35 -8.06 13.39 2.59
C PRO A 35 -7.97 14.34 1.40
N ALA A 36 -8.85 14.12 0.44
CA ALA A 36 -8.99 14.94 -0.76
C ALA A 36 -9.57 16.32 -0.39
N ASP A 37 -8.71 17.22 0.13
CA ASP A 37 -9.02 18.63 0.10
C ASP A 37 -7.73 19.45 0.02
N LYS A 38 -7.61 20.18 -1.07
CA LYS A 38 -6.54 21.03 -1.60
C LYS A 38 -5.54 20.32 -2.50
N ALA A 39 -5.66 20.67 -3.78
CA ALA A 39 -4.72 20.37 -4.83
C ALA A 39 -3.27 20.45 -4.32
N ALA A 40 -2.52 19.36 -4.51
CA ALA A 40 -1.09 19.36 -4.35
C ALA A 40 -0.52 20.49 -5.22
N PRO A 41 0.44 21.30 -4.72
CA PRO A 41 1.09 22.28 -5.55
C PRO A 41 1.69 21.56 -6.75
N ALA A 42 1.35 22.03 -7.96
CA ALA A 42 1.89 21.52 -9.20
C ALA A 42 3.43 21.43 -9.13
N PRO A 43 4.07 20.44 -9.78
CA PRO A 43 5.52 20.34 -9.81
C PRO A 43 6.08 21.68 -10.29
N VAL A 44 6.85 22.33 -9.43
CA VAL A 44 7.48 23.61 -9.73
C VAL A 44 8.42 23.36 -10.90
N LYS A 45 8.03 23.79 -12.10
CA LYS A 45 8.95 23.93 -13.24
C LYS A 45 10.10 24.82 -12.76
N ARG A 46 11.27 24.22 -12.57
CA ARG A 46 12.50 24.97 -12.38
C ARG A 46 12.85 25.70 -13.67
N GLU A 47 12.41 26.92 -13.74
CA GLU A 47 12.91 28.02 -14.54
C GLU A 47 12.03 29.25 -14.22
N ALA A 48 12.13 29.74 -12.97
CA ALA A 48 11.73 31.09 -12.69
C ALA A 48 12.92 31.99 -13.02
N PRO A 49 12.80 32.99 -13.94
CA PRO A 49 13.91 33.87 -14.22
C PRO A 49 14.30 34.80 -13.06
N ASN A 50 13.82 34.54 -11.85
CA ASN A 50 14.09 35.33 -10.63
C ASN A 50 13.98 34.46 -9.37
N ASP A 51 14.86 33.44 -9.21
CA ASP A 51 15.03 32.77 -7.93
C ASP A 51 16.09 33.54 -7.12
N PRO A 52 15.68 34.39 -6.14
CA PRO A 52 16.61 35.29 -5.48
C PRO A 52 17.61 34.54 -4.61
N VAL A 53 18.86 34.99 -4.63
CA VAL A 53 19.88 34.55 -3.70
C VAL A 53 19.57 35.14 -2.34
N VAL A 54 19.28 34.29 -1.34
CA VAL A 54 18.95 34.70 0.03
C VAL A 54 20.14 34.60 1.01
N ALA A 55 21.18 33.86 0.62
CA ALA A 55 22.48 33.83 1.32
C ALA A 55 23.59 33.33 0.39
N THR A 56 24.85 33.46 0.83
CA THR A 56 26.01 32.81 0.21
C THR A 56 26.85 32.11 1.25
N VAL A 57 27.24 30.86 0.99
CA VAL A 57 28.08 30.04 1.86
C VAL A 57 29.28 29.54 1.09
N GLY A 58 30.47 29.99 1.46
CA GLY A 58 31.72 29.67 0.75
C GLY A 58 31.67 30.06 -0.73
N GLY A 59 31.06 31.21 -1.06
CA GLY A 59 30.88 31.69 -2.45
C GLY A 59 29.79 30.99 -3.23
N LYS A 60 29.08 30.01 -2.69
CA LYS A 60 27.96 29.33 -3.33
C LYS A 60 26.63 29.93 -2.90
N PRO A 61 25.74 30.28 -3.81
CA PRO A 61 24.44 30.88 -3.46
C PRO A 61 23.53 29.85 -2.77
N VAL A 62 22.71 30.35 -1.85
CA VAL A 62 21.51 29.70 -1.33
C VAL A 62 20.32 30.41 -1.96
N LEU A 63 19.48 29.68 -2.65
CA LEU A 63 18.33 30.25 -3.36
C LEU A 63 17.07 30.22 -2.49
N LEU A 64 16.14 31.12 -2.73
CA LEU A 64 14.86 31.14 -2.00
C LEU A 64 14.06 29.85 -2.23
N SER A 65 14.13 29.27 -3.42
CA SER A 65 13.50 27.97 -3.71
C SER A 65 14.00 26.85 -2.81
N GLU A 66 15.29 26.82 -2.45
CA GLU A 66 15.84 25.82 -1.54
C GLU A 66 15.24 25.94 -0.14
N VAL A 67 15.04 27.16 0.34
CA VAL A 67 14.40 27.42 1.64
C VAL A 67 12.92 27.04 1.59
N GLN A 68 12.22 27.31 0.48
CA GLN A 68 10.82 26.94 0.27
C GLN A 68 10.66 25.41 0.19
N GLU A 69 11.58 24.72 -0.50
CA GLU A 69 11.59 23.25 -0.53
C GLU A 69 11.76 22.65 0.88
N ALA A 70 12.61 23.26 1.71
CA ALA A 70 12.78 22.82 3.10
C ALA A 70 11.48 22.92 3.91
N VAL A 71 10.60 23.90 3.63
CA VAL A 71 9.28 24.01 4.28
C VAL A 71 8.42 22.78 4.01
N THR A 72 8.49 22.21 2.79
CA THR A 72 7.69 21.03 2.41
C THR A 72 8.06 19.79 3.22
N SER A 73 9.31 19.73 3.70
CA SER A 73 9.84 18.61 4.50
C SER A 73 9.49 18.70 5.97
N LEU A 74 8.90 19.81 6.42
CA LEU A 74 8.52 20.02 7.81
C LEU A 74 7.27 19.22 8.21
N PRO A 75 7.16 18.82 9.49
CA PRO A 75 5.90 18.31 10.05
C PRO A 75 4.76 19.34 9.91
N ALA A 76 3.50 18.83 9.85
CA ALA A 76 2.34 19.67 9.60
C ALA A 76 2.19 20.87 10.57
N ASN A 77 2.52 20.66 11.85
CA ASN A 77 2.49 21.70 12.88
C ASN A 77 3.51 22.82 12.65
N ALA A 78 4.67 22.50 12.09
CA ALA A 78 5.68 23.50 11.75
C ALA A 78 5.37 24.23 10.44
N ARG A 79 4.73 23.54 9.47
CA ARG A 79 4.28 24.14 8.21
C ARG A 79 3.19 25.21 8.39
N SER A 80 2.45 25.17 9.51
CA SER A 80 1.42 26.17 9.84
C SER A 80 1.98 27.46 10.46
N MET A 81 3.29 27.54 10.72
CA MET A 81 3.91 28.76 11.24
C MET A 81 3.95 29.85 10.16
N PRO A 82 3.87 31.15 10.58
CA PRO A 82 3.99 32.25 9.62
C PRO A 82 5.32 32.18 8.86
N PRO A 83 5.32 32.41 7.53
CA PRO A 83 6.54 32.35 6.72
C PRO A 83 7.68 33.25 7.26
N GLN A 84 7.35 34.42 7.78
CA GLN A 84 8.32 35.37 8.36
C GLN A 84 9.08 34.79 9.57
N THR A 85 8.48 33.80 10.26
CA THR A 85 9.09 33.13 11.41
C THR A 85 9.91 31.92 10.99
N ILE A 86 9.37 31.12 10.06
CA ILE A 86 9.98 29.83 9.73
C ILE A 86 11.11 29.94 8.69
N LEU A 87 11.01 30.86 7.71
CA LEU A 87 12.01 30.98 6.64
C LEU A 87 13.40 31.37 7.15
N PRO A 88 13.58 32.34 8.09
CA PRO A 88 14.90 32.62 8.66
C PRO A 88 15.52 31.42 9.37
N ILE A 89 14.71 30.67 10.14
CA ILE A 89 15.20 29.48 10.87
C ILE A 89 15.69 28.40 9.89
N LEU A 90 14.93 28.17 8.82
CA LEU A 90 15.32 27.20 7.78
C LEU A 90 16.56 27.66 7.01
N LEU A 91 16.66 28.96 6.74
CA LEU A 91 17.84 29.52 6.10
C LEU A 91 19.09 29.28 6.93
N ASP A 92 19.05 29.57 8.25
CA ASP A 92 20.17 29.30 9.16
C ASP A 92 20.51 27.80 9.19
N GLN A 93 19.52 26.91 9.24
CA GLN A 93 19.76 25.46 9.16
C GLN A 93 20.43 25.03 7.85
N ILE A 94 20.04 25.62 6.72
CA ILE A 94 20.67 25.34 5.42
C ILE A 94 22.11 25.83 5.41
N ILE A 95 22.37 27.01 5.97
CA ILE A 95 23.73 27.58 6.10
C ILE A 95 24.60 26.63 6.93
N ASP A 96 24.13 26.23 8.11
CA ASP A 96 24.87 25.34 9.03
C ASP A 96 25.16 23.99 8.39
N ALA A 97 24.17 23.40 7.71
CA ALA A 97 24.33 22.14 6.99
C ALA A 97 25.38 22.25 5.87
N ARG A 98 25.42 23.36 5.14
CA ARG A 98 26.44 23.63 4.12
C ARG A 98 27.84 23.78 4.69
N LEU A 99 27.96 24.49 5.84
CA LEU A 99 29.23 24.64 6.56
C LEU A 99 29.76 23.29 7.03
N LEU A 100 28.93 22.46 7.66
CA LEU A 100 29.31 21.11 8.08
C LEU A 100 29.69 20.23 6.89
N THR A 101 28.96 20.32 5.78
CA THR A 101 29.29 19.58 4.55
C THR A 101 30.64 20.04 3.96
N ALA A 102 30.93 21.34 4.02
CA ALA A 102 32.23 21.86 3.56
C ALA A 102 33.39 21.36 4.42
N GLU A 103 33.25 21.34 5.74
CA GLU A 103 34.25 20.78 6.65
C GLU A 103 34.42 19.27 6.45
N ALA A 104 33.33 18.51 6.25
CA ALA A 104 33.42 17.08 5.94
C ALA A 104 34.20 16.82 4.65
N ARG A 105 33.99 17.62 3.60
CA ARG A 105 34.78 17.53 2.35
C ARG A 105 36.23 17.93 2.55
N LYS A 106 36.49 18.97 3.35
CA LYS A 106 37.85 19.38 3.68
C LYS A 106 38.60 18.30 4.46
N ALA A 107 37.89 17.56 5.33
CA ALA A 107 38.41 16.39 6.02
C ALA A 107 38.55 15.15 5.11
N GLY A 108 38.07 15.20 3.85
CA GLY A 108 38.17 14.10 2.89
C GLY A 108 37.16 12.97 3.07
N LEU A 109 36.13 13.18 3.92
CA LEU A 109 35.12 12.13 4.19
C LEU A 109 34.35 11.72 2.95
N ASP A 110 34.14 12.64 2.00
CA ASP A 110 33.52 12.35 0.70
C ASP A 110 34.33 11.37 -0.19
N LYS A 111 35.60 11.14 0.14
CA LYS A 111 36.48 10.20 -0.56
C LYS A 111 36.52 8.81 0.08
N GLU A 112 36.03 8.69 1.30
CA GLU A 112 35.98 7.42 2.00
C GLU A 112 35.04 6.43 1.28
N PRO A 113 35.47 5.16 1.08
CA PRO A 113 34.68 4.20 0.29
C PRO A 113 33.27 3.95 0.83
N ALA A 114 33.10 4.01 2.16
CA ALA A 114 31.80 3.84 2.80
C ALA A 114 30.87 5.03 2.52
N VAL A 115 31.41 6.25 2.65
CA VAL A 115 30.66 7.49 2.41
C VAL A 115 30.29 7.61 0.93
N ARG A 116 31.24 7.30 0.02
CA ARG A 116 30.97 7.29 -1.43
C ARG A 116 29.82 6.37 -1.79
N ARG A 117 29.82 5.13 -1.30
CA ARG A 117 28.69 4.21 -1.54
C ARG A 117 27.34 4.77 -1.08
N LEU A 118 27.32 5.48 0.06
CA LEU A 118 26.09 6.13 0.55
C LEU A 118 25.68 7.30 -0.34
N MET A 119 26.62 8.11 -0.79
CA MET A 119 26.35 9.23 -1.70
C MET A 119 25.82 8.73 -3.05
N ASP A 120 26.47 7.73 -3.63
CA ASP A 120 26.07 7.12 -4.91
C ASP A 120 24.64 6.53 -4.77
N ALA A 121 24.38 5.76 -3.71
CA ALA A 121 23.05 5.21 -3.45
C ALA A 121 21.98 6.30 -3.21
N ALA A 122 22.35 7.46 -2.65
CA ALA A 122 21.42 8.58 -2.50
C ALA A 122 21.15 9.26 -3.85
N ALA A 123 22.18 9.43 -4.68
CA ALA A 123 22.02 9.97 -6.02
C ALA A 123 21.16 9.06 -6.90
N ASP A 124 21.39 7.74 -6.88
CA ASP A 124 20.59 6.77 -7.61
C ASP A 124 19.11 6.81 -7.18
N ARG A 125 18.84 6.90 -5.88
CA ARG A 125 17.46 7.06 -5.36
C ARG A 125 16.79 8.34 -5.87
N ALA A 126 17.51 9.45 -5.87
CA ALA A 126 16.98 10.71 -6.38
C ALA A 126 16.63 10.60 -7.87
N LEU A 127 17.51 9.97 -8.68
CA LEU A 127 17.24 9.71 -10.10
C LEU A 127 16.05 8.78 -10.32
N GLN A 128 15.94 7.70 -9.54
CA GLN A 128 14.80 6.78 -9.61
C GLN A 128 13.50 7.49 -9.28
N THR A 129 13.47 8.28 -8.19
CA THR A 129 12.31 9.05 -7.77
C THR A 129 11.90 10.06 -8.85
N ALA A 130 12.86 10.81 -9.40
CA ALA A 130 12.58 11.77 -10.46
C ALA A 130 12.03 11.11 -11.73
N LEU A 131 12.55 9.93 -12.10
CA LEU A 131 12.04 9.16 -13.22
C LEU A 131 10.61 8.68 -12.98
N LEU A 132 10.34 8.13 -11.78
CA LEU A 132 9.00 7.67 -11.41
C LEU A 132 7.98 8.81 -11.46
N HIS A 133 8.27 9.95 -10.85
CA HIS A 133 7.39 11.12 -10.91
C HIS A 133 7.13 11.58 -12.34
N ARG A 134 8.19 11.71 -13.15
CA ARG A 134 8.03 12.15 -14.55
C ARG A 134 7.14 11.24 -15.38
N GLU A 135 7.25 9.93 -15.19
CA GLU A 135 6.54 8.95 -16.01
C GLU A 135 5.15 8.62 -15.45
N ILE A 136 4.96 8.69 -14.11
CA ILE A 136 3.74 8.22 -13.45
C ILE A 136 2.76 9.35 -13.14
N ASP A 137 3.24 10.52 -12.67
CA ASP A 137 2.33 11.62 -12.27
C ASP A 137 1.31 11.99 -13.36
N PRO A 138 1.69 12.06 -14.65
CA PRO A 138 0.71 12.34 -15.70
C PRO A 138 -0.37 11.27 -15.86
N LEU A 139 -0.08 10.03 -15.47
CA LEU A 139 -0.98 8.88 -15.61
C LEU A 139 -1.98 8.75 -14.44
N VAL A 140 -1.67 9.37 -13.30
CA VAL A 140 -2.45 9.24 -12.06
C VAL A 140 -3.24 10.52 -11.72
N THR A 141 -3.33 11.46 -12.62
CA THR A 141 -4.30 12.57 -12.50
C THR A 141 -5.72 12.02 -12.56
N ASP A 142 -6.66 12.65 -11.86
CA ASP A 142 -8.06 12.17 -11.85
C ASP A 142 -8.65 12.07 -13.26
N ALA A 143 -8.33 13.00 -14.14
CA ALA A 143 -8.76 12.96 -15.54
C ALA A 143 -8.18 11.78 -16.31
N ALA A 144 -6.87 11.49 -16.14
CA ALA A 144 -6.21 10.36 -16.79
C ALA A 144 -6.71 9.01 -16.26
N LEU A 145 -6.87 8.91 -14.94
CA LEU A 145 -7.43 7.73 -14.30
C LEU A 145 -8.86 7.46 -14.78
N LYS A 146 -9.72 8.50 -14.80
CA LYS A 146 -11.09 8.36 -15.28
C LYS A 146 -11.15 7.93 -16.74
N ALA A 147 -10.38 8.57 -17.61
CA ALA A 147 -10.36 8.22 -19.03
C ALA A 147 -9.89 6.78 -19.27
N ARG A 148 -8.89 6.33 -18.52
CA ARG A 148 -8.41 4.92 -18.58
C ARG A 148 -9.43 3.96 -18.00
N PHE A 149 -10.06 4.30 -16.87
CA PHE A 149 -11.11 3.50 -16.24
C PHE A 149 -12.29 3.30 -17.20
N ASP A 150 -12.80 4.38 -17.79
CA ASP A 150 -13.91 4.34 -18.73
C ASP A 150 -13.58 3.46 -19.94
N LYS A 151 -12.34 3.57 -20.47
CA LYS A 151 -11.87 2.73 -21.57
C LYS A 151 -11.76 1.24 -21.18
N GLU A 152 -11.21 0.93 -20.01
CA GLU A 152 -11.01 -0.46 -19.56
C GLU A 152 -12.35 -1.13 -19.17
N ASN A 153 -13.36 -0.34 -18.77
CA ASN A 153 -14.67 -0.86 -18.35
C ASN A 153 -15.79 -0.63 -19.36
N ALA A 154 -15.47 -0.08 -20.55
CA ALA A 154 -16.46 0.12 -21.60
C ALA A 154 -17.15 -1.22 -21.98
N GLY A 155 -18.47 -1.26 -21.85
CA GLY A 155 -19.28 -2.44 -22.17
C GLY A 155 -19.16 -3.60 -21.20
N LYS A 156 -18.45 -3.46 -20.07
CA LYS A 156 -18.46 -4.49 -19.03
C LYS A 156 -19.73 -4.38 -18.20
N THR A 157 -20.36 -5.51 -17.98
CA THR A 157 -21.40 -5.67 -16.95
C THR A 157 -20.73 -5.89 -15.60
N GLY A 158 -21.42 -5.62 -14.52
CA GLY A 158 -20.95 -5.99 -13.19
C GLY A 158 -20.81 -7.51 -13.03
N GLU A 159 -20.16 -7.92 -11.97
CA GLU A 159 -20.04 -9.35 -11.66
C GLU A 159 -21.40 -9.97 -11.35
N THR A 160 -21.54 -11.26 -11.64
CA THR A 160 -22.72 -12.00 -11.17
C THR A 160 -22.67 -12.12 -9.66
N GLU A 161 -23.76 -11.76 -9.00
CA GLU A 161 -23.99 -11.97 -7.57
C GLU A 161 -25.10 -12.99 -7.38
N VAL A 162 -24.97 -13.77 -6.32
CA VAL A 162 -25.95 -14.78 -5.91
C VAL A 162 -26.54 -14.36 -4.57
N HIS A 163 -27.85 -14.31 -4.48
CA HIS A 163 -28.56 -14.25 -3.21
C HIS A 163 -28.88 -15.67 -2.78
N ALA A 164 -28.33 -16.10 -1.67
CA ALA A 164 -28.56 -17.44 -1.16
C ALA A 164 -28.80 -17.47 0.34
N ARG A 165 -29.37 -18.58 0.79
CA ARG A 165 -29.47 -18.93 2.20
C ARG A 165 -28.84 -20.28 2.45
N HIS A 166 -28.32 -20.50 3.67
CA HIS A 166 -27.66 -21.73 4.03
C HIS A 166 -28.03 -22.25 5.42
N ILE A 167 -27.78 -23.53 5.63
CA ILE A 167 -27.81 -24.21 6.92
C ILE A 167 -26.46 -24.86 7.12
N LEU A 168 -25.71 -24.47 8.16
CA LEU A 168 -24.41 -25.02 8.51
C LEU A 168 -24.55 -26.00 9.67
N VAL A 169 -24.08 -27.21 9.49
CA VAL A 169 -24.04 -28.26 10.53
C VAL A 169 -22.66 -28.90 10.64
N GLY A 170 -22.43 -29.61 11.76
CA GLY A 170 -21.11 -30.18 12.04
C GLY A 170 -20.82 -31.51 11.34
N ASP A 171 -21.81 -32.22 10.89
CA ASP A 171 -21.66 -33.55 10.32
C ASP A 171 -22.54 -33.77 9.08
N GLU A 172 -22.12 -34.66 8.22
CA GLU A 172 -22.77 -34.96 6.95
C GLU A 172 -24.16 -35.59 7.12
N ALA A 173 -24.35 -36.39 8.17
CA ALA A 173 -25.60 -37.10 8.39
C ALA A 173 -26.72 -36.12 8.72
N ALA A 174 -26.44 -35.12 9.59
CA ALA A 174 -27.37 -34.02 9.87
C ALA A 174 -27.71 -33.22 8.60
N ALA A 175 -26.70 -32.89 7.77
CA ALA A 175 -26.92 -32.15 6.54
C ALA A 175 -27.76 -32.95 5.53
N LYS A 176 -27.52 -34.26 5.39
CA LYS A 176 -28.34 -35.16 4.53
C LYS A 176 -29.79 -35.23 5.02
N LYS A 177 -30.02 -35.32 6.36
CA LYS A 177 -31.36 -35.29 6.93
C LYS A 177 -32.09 -34.00 6.55
N ILE A 178 -31.44 -32.82 6.76
CA ILE A 178 -32.00 -31.52 6.42
C ILE A 178 -32.32 -31.43 4.92
N THR A 179 -31.41 -31.92 4.05
CA THR A 179 -31.68 -31.97 2.59
C THR A 179 -32.90 -32.84 2.27
N GLY A 180 -33.10 -33.94 3.01
CA GLY A 180 -34.30 -34.81 2.89
C GLY A 180 -35.58 -34.09 3.35
N ASP A 181 -35.52 -33.41 4.48
CA ASP A 181 -36.65 -32.66 5.05
C ASP A 181 -37.08 -31.53 4.09
N LEU A 182 -36.11 -30.83 3.48
CA LEU A 182 -36.39 -29.80 2.46
C LEU A 182 -37.02 -30.38 1.19
N LYS A 183 -36.56 -31.54 0.75
CA LYS A 183 -37.19 -32.23 -0.41
C LYS A 183 -38.61 -32.70 -0.10
N ALA A 184 -38.93 -32.97 1.15
CA ALA A 184 -40.28 -33.30 1.61
C ALA A 184 -41.19 -32.04 1.84
N GLY A 185 -40.69 -30.86 1.53
CA GLY A 185 -41.44 -29.59 1.65
C GLY A 185 -41.23 -28.85 2.97
N GLY A 186 -40.19 -29.21 3.73
CA GLY A 186 -39.84 -28.51 4.99
C GLY A 186 -39.49 -27.03 4.73
N ASP A 187 -39.79 -26.16 5.71
CA ASP A 187 -39.46 -24.75 5.65
C ASP A 187 -37.97 -24.53 5.93
N PHE A 188 -37.29 -23.90 4.98
CA PHE A 188 -35.85 -23.68 5.08
C PHE A 188 -35.48 -22.76 6.28
N ALA A 189 -36.25 -21.71 6.53
CA ALA A 189 -35.96 -20.77 7.59
C ALA A 189 -36.19 -21.39 8.97
N ALA A 190 -37.19 -22.25 9.12
CA ALA A 190 -37.41 -23.00 10.35
C ALA A 190 -36.28 -23.98 10.64
N LEU A 191 -35.86 -24.76 9.62
CA LEU A 191 -34.74 -25.69 9.73
C LEU A 191 -33.41 -24.98 9.98
N SER A 192 -33.19 -23.80 9.37
CA SER A 192 -32.01 -23.00 9.66
C SER A 192 -31.95 -22.55 11.12
N LYS A 193 -33.06 -22.04 11.65
CA LYS A 193 -33.16 -21.61 13.06
C LYS A 193 -32.93 -22.76 14.05
N GLU A 194 -33.38 -23.97 13.69
CA GLU A 194 -33.32 -25.15 14.55
C GLU A 194 -31.94 -25.82 14.53
N TYR A 195 -31.32 -25.93 13.36
CA TYR A 195 -30.13 -26.79 13.16
C TYR A 195 -28.85 -26.04 12.84
N SER A 196 -28.92 -24.79 12.34
CA SER A 196 -27.71 -24.11 11.85
C SER A 196 -26.78 -23.72 12.98
N LYS A 197 -25.48 -24.03 12.77
CA LYS A 197 -24.38 -23.59 13.63
C LYS A 197 -23.86 -22.20 13.29
N ASP A 198 -24.42 -21.53 12.28
CA ASP A 198 -24.19 -20.14 11.98
C ASP A 198 -25.30 -19.28 12.63
N PRO A 199 -25.04 -18.71 13.82
CA PRO A 199 -26.08 -17.96 14.54
C PRO A 199 -26.48 -16.65 13.82
N GLY A 200 -25.58 -16.08 13.04
CA GLY A 200 -25.84 -14.85 12.28
C GLY A 200 -26.86 -15.08 11.19
N ALA A 201 -26.63 -16.06 10.34
CA ALA A 201 -27.56 -16.43 9.28
C ALA A 201 -28.82 -17.09 9.83
N ALA A 202 -28.70 -17.95 10.84
CA ALA A 202 -29.85 -18.64 11.45
C ALA A 202 -30.91 -17.67 11.98
N ALA A 203 -30.51 -16.58 12.62
CA ALA A 203 -31.43 -15.55 13.09
C ALA A 203 -32.31 -14.96 11.97
N GLN A 204 -31.79 -14.94 10.74
CA GLN A 204 -32.45 -14.45 9.53
C GLN A 204 -32.98 -15.58 8.64
N GLY A 205 -33.16 -16.80 9.18
CA GLY A 205 -33.63 -17.96 8.42
C GLY A 205 -32.63 -18.53 7.44
N GLY A 206 -31.35 -18.30 7.68
CA GLY A 206 -30.25 -18.77 6.85
C GLY A 206 -29.77 -17.76 5.78
N ASP A 207 -30.41 -16.60 5.67
CA ASP A 207 -30.13 -15.61 4.62
C ASP A 207 -28.73 -15.03 4.74
N LEU A 208 -28.00 -15.01 3.60
CA LEU A 208 -26.67 -14.46 3.46
C LEU A 208 -26.64 -13.16 2.63
N GLY A 209 -27.80 -12.76 2.09
CA GLY A 209 -27.86 -11.66 1.13
C GLY A 209 -27.15 -11.97 -0.19
N PHE A 210 -26.88 -10.93 -0.98
CA PHE A 210 -26.12 -11.03 -2.20
C PHE A 210 -24.62 -11.07 -1.92
N PHE A 211 -23.93 -11.99 -2.60
CA PHE A 211 -22.47 -12.10 -2.53
C PHE A 211 -21.88 -12.45 -3.90
N LYS A 212 -20.64 -12.08 -4.11
CA LYS A 212 -19.83 -12.43 -5.27
C LYS A 212 -19.13 -13.76 -5.05
N LYS A 213 -18.66 -14.38 -6.13
CA LYS A 213 -17.96 -15.65 -6.04
C LYS A 213 -16.70 -15.59 -5.15
N GLY A 214 -16.01 -14.46 -5.14
CA GLY A 214 -14.80 -14.23 -4.33
C GLY A 214 -15.05 -13.95 -2.86
N ASP A 215 -16.28 -13.69 -2.44
CA ASP A 215 -16.61 -13.34 -1.05
C ASP A 215 -16.78 -14.58 -0.17
N MET A 216 -16.88 -15.76 -0.79
CA MET A 216 -17.13 -17.04 -0.11
C MET A 216 -15.96 -18.01 -0.29
N VAL A 217 -15.85 -19.01 0.59
CA VAL A 217 -14.89 -20.09 0.43
C VAL A 217 -15.15 -20.85 -0.87
N PRO A 218 -14.09 -21.35 -1.55
CA PRO A 218 -14.20 -21.87 -2.90
C PRO A 218 -15.25 -22.95 -3.11
N GLU A 219 -15.38 -23.89 -2.18
CA GLU A 219 -16.31 -25.01 -2.25
C GLU A 219 -17.77 -24.55 -2.16
N PHE A 220 -18.05 -23.59 -1.25
CA PHE A 220 -19.37 -22.98 -1.09
C PHE A 220 -19.74 -22.17 -2.34
N ALA A 221 -18.83 -21.31 -2.79
CA ALA A 221 -19.03 -20.49 -3.97
C ALA A 221 -19.28 -21.34 -5.22
N ALA A 222 -18.49 -22.40 -5.43
CA ALA A 222 -18.67 -23.29 -6.57
C ALA A 222 -20.05 -23.93 -6.56
N ALA A 223 -20.54 -24.36 -5.40
CA ALA A 223 -21.87 -24.99 -5.28
C ALA A 223 -22.98 -23.95 -5.48
N ALA A 224 -22.91 -22.78 -4.81
CA ALA A 224 -23.94 -21.76 -4.92
C ALA A 224 -24.10 -21.22 -6.35
N PHE A 225 -22.99 -20.91 -7.04
CA PHE A 225 -23.03 -20.38 -8.41
C PHE A 225 -23.38 -21.41 -9.48
N ALA A 226 -23.41 -22.72 -9.15
CA ALA A 226 -23.86 -23.77 -10.04
C ALA A 226 -25.37 -24.07 -9.95
N LEU A 227 -26.04 -23.65 -8.87
CA LEU A 227 -27.45 -23.83 -8.66
C LEU A 227 -28.25 -22.81 -9.49
N LYS A 228 -29.49 -23.15 -9.83
CA LYS A 228 -30.46 -22.22 -10.43
C LYS A 228 -31.25 -21.50 -9.34
N ASP A 229 -31.93 -20.44 -9.73
CA ASP A 229 -32.83 -19.71 -8.85
C ASP A 229 -33.90 -20.66 -8.24
N GLY A 230 -34.04 -20.58 -6.92
CA GLY A 230 -34.91 -21.44 -6.12
C GLY A 230 -34.33 -22.82 -5.79
N GLU A 231 -33.21 -23.24 -6.40
CA GLU A 231 -32.67 -24.58 -6.25
C GLU A 231 -31.90 -24.76 -4.93
N VAL A 232 -32.03 -25.96 -4.34
CA VAL A 232 -31.28 -26.40 -3.16
C VAL A 232 -30.21 -27.38 -3.58
N THR A 233 -29.05 -27.38 -2.92
CA THR A 233 -27.98 -28.37 -3.16
C THR A 233 -28.52 -29.80 -3.08
N ALA A 234 -28.28 -30.59 -4.09
CA ALA A 234 -28.73 -32.00 -4.17
C ALA A 234 -28.02 -32.87 -3.08
N ALA A 235 -26.78 -32.51 -2.77
CA ALA A 235 -25.94 -33.08 -1.71
C ALA A 235 -25.34 -31.98 -0.85
N PRO A 236 -25.08 -32.23 0.45
CA PRO A 236 -24.40 -31.28 1.31
C PRO A 236 -23.00 -30.92 0.80
N VAL A 237 -22.57 -29.67 1.02
CA VAL A 237 -21.27 -29.14 0.60
C VAL A 237 -20.35 -29.07 1.82
N GLN A 238 -19.20 -29.73 1.76
CA GLN A 238 -18.20 -29.68 2.82
C GLN A 238 -17.28 -28.48 2.64
N THR A 239 -17.02 -27.76 3.74
CA THR A 239 -16.02 -26.70 3.83
C THR A 239 -15.21 -26.87 5.14
N GLN A 240 -14.23 -26.01 5.38
CA GLN A 240 -13.51 -25.98 6.67
C GLN A 240 -14.40 -25.65 7.88
N PHE A 241 -15.59 -25.10 7.68
CA PHE A 241 -16.53 -24.72 8.74
C PHE A 241 -17.52 -25.85 9.10
N GLY A 242 -17.67 -26.84 8.22
CA GLY A 242 -18.61 -27.94 8.36
C GLY A 242 -19.33 -28.26 7.07
N TRP A 243 -20.56 -28.73 7.21
CA TRP A 243 -21.42 -29.14 6.11
C TRP A 243 -22.54 -28.14 5.86
N HIS A 244 -22.69 -27.70 4.63
CA HIS A 244 -23.67 -26.68 4.21
C HIS A 244 -24.75 -27.31 3.35
N VAL A 245 -25.98 -26.94 3.64
CA VAL A 245 -27.12 -27.07 2.71
C VAL A 245 -27.41 -25.66 2.22
N ILE A 246 -27.33 -25.44 0.91
CA ILE A 246 -27.40 -24.13 0.28
C ILE A 246 -28.65 -24.07 -0.59
N GLN A 247 -29.38 -22.96 -0.53
CA GLN A 247 -30.43 -22.64 -1.48
C GLN A 247 -30.15 -21.28 -2.10
N VAL A 248 -30.15 -21.25 -3.43
CA VAL A 248 -30.09 -19.99 -4.18
C VAL A 248 -31.49 -19.41 -4.27
N ILE A 249 -31.63 -18.14 -3.99
CA ILE A 249 -32.87 -17.37 -4.10
C ILE A 249 -32.95 -16.80 -5.52
N GLU A 250 -31.89 -16.06 -5.91
CA GLU A 250 -31.81 -15.45 -7.23
C GLU A 250 -30.35 -15.12 -7.62
N HIS A 251 -30.13 -15.00 -8.92
CA HIS A 251 -28.90 -14.43 -9.49
C HIS A 251 -29.21 -13.03 -10.01
N ARG A 252 -28.24 -12.12 -9.84
CA ARG A 252 -28.31 -10.82 -10.48
C ARG A 252 -26.94 -10.40 -11.04
N GLN A 253 -27.00 -9.48 -11.98
CA GLN A 253 -25.79 -8.74 -12.38
C GLN A 253 -25.66 -7.54 -11.42
N ALA A 254 -24.54 -7.47 -10.68
CA ALA A 254 -24.22 -6.27 -9.94
C ALA A 254 -24.16 -5.07 -10.90
N PRO A 255 -24.43 -3.85 -10.43
CA PRO A 255 -24.10 -2.69 -11.23
C PRO A 255 -22.58 -2.68 -11.54
N PRO A 256 -22.17 -2.26 -12.73
CA PRO A 256 -20.76 -2.14 -13.03
C PRO A 256 -20.09 -1.21 -12.00
N PRO A 257 -18.81 -1.44 -11.66
CA PRO A 257 -18.10 -0.57 -10.74
C PRO A 257 -18.09 0.86 -11.28
N THR A 258 -18.32 1.84 -10.41
CA THR A 258 -18.17 3.26 -10.76
C THR A 258 -16.71 3.68 -10.55
N PHE A 259 -16.28 4.73 -11.26
CA PHE A 259 -14.94 5.27 -11.06
C PHE A 259 -14.72 5.71 -9.61
N GLU A 260 -15.71 6.35 -9.01
CA GLU A 260 -15.65 6.84 -7.63
C GLU A 260 -15.44 5.71 -6.61
N SER A 261 -16.10 4.56 -6.82
CA SER A 261 -15.97 3.41 -5.93
C SER A 261 -14.65 2.65 -6.10
N ALA A 262 -14.03 2.73 -7.26
CA ALA A 262 -12.80 2.00 -7.61
C ALA A 262 -11.56 2.89 -7.68
N GLN A 263 -11.68 4.22 -7.51
CA GLN A 263 -10.64 5.19 -7.84
C GLN A 263 -9.29 4.88 -7.19
N GLU A 264 -9.28 4.58 -5.89
CA GLU A 264 -8.02 4.36 -5.17
C GLU A 264 -7.36 3.04 -5.58
N GLU A 265 -8.12 1.95 -5.65
CA GLU A 265 -7.62 0.66 -6.12
C GLU A 265 -7.10 0.76 -7.56
N PHE A 266 -7.85 1.47 -8.40
CA PHE A 266 -7.48 1.68 -9.79
C PHE A 266 -6.21 2.53 -9.92
N ARG A 267 -6.04 3.56 -9.09
CA ARG A 267 -4.81 4.36 -8.99
C ARG A 267 -3.61 3.49 -8.67
N GLN A 268 -3.72 2.65 -7.63
CA GLN A 268 -2.66 1.72 -7.22
C GLN A 268 -2.31 0.74 -8.35
N LYS A 269 -3.32 0.20 -9.04
CA LYS A 269 -3.13 -0.67 -10.18
C LYS A 269 -2.37 0.05 -11.31
N VAL A 270 -2.75 1.28 -11.66
CA VAL A 270 -2.09 2.07 -12.71
C VAL A 270 -0.62 2.33 -12.36
N VAL A 271 -0.33 2.69 -11.11
CA VAL A 271 1.05 2.86 -10.63
C VAL A 271 1.83 1.57 -10.77
N GLN A 272 1.30 0.46 -10.26
CA GLN A 272 1.97 -0.84 -10.30
C GLN A 272 2.25 -1.30 -11.73
N ASP A 273 1.25 -1.24 -12.61
CA ASP A 273 1.39 -1.61 -14.02
C ASP A 273 2.47 -0.75 -14.71
N SER A 274 2.47 0.57 -14.43
CA SER A 274 3.42 1.52 -15.01
C SER A 274 4.85 1.23 -14.57
N VAL A 275 5.07 1.00 -13.26
CA VAL A 275 6.39 0.63 -12.73
C VAL A 275 6.87 -0.68 -13.33
N GLN A 276 6.00 -1.70 -13.41
CA GLN A 276 6.35 -2.99 -14.01
C GLN A 276 6.74 -2.84 -15.49
N ALA A 277 5.98 -2.05 -16.25
CA ALA A 277 6.28 -1.78 -17.66
C ALA A 277 7.60 -1.04 -17.84
N MET A 278 7.91 -0.05 -16.98
CA MET A 278 9.18 0.66 -16.98
C MET A 278 10.37 -0.29 -16.71
N VAL A 279 10.26 -1.12 -15.67
CA VAL A 279 11.31 -2.10 -15.34
C VAL A 279 11.48 -3.13 -16.47
N ALA A 280 10.37 -3.59 -17.06
CA ALA A 280 10.43 -4.50 -18.20
C ALA A 280 11.18 -3.89 -19.39
N ARG A 281 10.87 -2.62 -19.74
CA ARG A 281 11.58 -1.88 -20.80
C ARG A 281 13.06 -1.70 -20.48
N ALA A 282 13.37 -1.33 -19.22
CA ALA A 282 14.76 -1.12 -18.80
C ALA A 282 15.60 -2.41 -18.84
N ARG A 283 15.00 -3.57 -18.75
CA ARG A 283 15.66 -4.87 -18.84
C ARG A 283 16.00 -5.31 -20.27
N VAL A 284 15.36 -4.71 -21.26
CA VAL A 284 15.58 -5.10 -22.66
C VAL A 284 17.02 -4.80 -23.06
N GLY A 285 17.74 -5.81 -23.52
CA GLY A 285 19.13 -5.68 -23.97
C GLY A 285 20.17 -5.58 -22.85
N VAL A 286 19.78 -5.66 -21.58
CA VAL A 286 20.71 -5.64 -20.44
C VAL A 286 21.02 -7.08 -20.00
N ALA A 287 22.29 -7.45 -20.01
CA ALA A 287 22.74 -8.73 -19.44
C ALA A 287 22.66 -8.66 -17.91
N ILE A 288 21.85 -9.53 -17.31
CA ILE A 288 21.69 -9.62 -15.86
C ILE A 288 22.17 -10.99 -15.40
N GLU A 289 23.28 -11.04 -14.69
CA GLU A 289 23.74 -12.24 -14.02
C GLU A 289 23.39 -12.18 -12.53
N LYS A 290 22.82 -13.26 -12.01
CA LYS A 290 22.51 -13.40 -10.57
C LYS A 290 23.47 -14.41 -9.97
N PHE A 291 23.88 -14.14 -8.74
CA PHE A 291 24.71 -15.01 -7.93
C PHE A 291 24.01 -15.32 -6.61
N ASN A 292 24.35 -16.41 -5.98
CA ASN A 292 23.94 -16.71 -4.62
C ASN A 292 24.54 -15.68 -3.64
N LEU A 293 24.02 -15.60 -2.41
CA LEU A 293 24.52 -14.66 -1.40
C LEU A 293 25.99 -14.89 -1.00
N ASP A 294 26.54 -16.10 -1.26
CA ASP A 294 27.93 -16.44 -1.07
C ASP A 294 28.83 -16.13 -2.30
N GLY A 295 28.25 -15.52 -3.35
CA GLY A 295 28.93 -15.18 -4.60
C GLY A 295 29.06 -16.33 -5.60
N SER A 296 28.58 -17.52 -5.29
CA SER A 296 28.59 -18.67 -6.20
C SER A 296 27.53 -18.53 -7.31
N LYS A 297 27.72 -19.20 -8.44
CA LYS A 297 26.69 -19.26 -9.49
C LYS A 297 25.54 -20.16 -9.03
N PRO A 298 24.25 -19.77 -9.25
CA PRO A 298 23.12 -20.61 -8.96
C PRO A 298 23.21 -21.94 -9.71
N ARG A 299 22.87 -23.04 -9.07
CA ARG A 299 22.74 -24.33 -9.74
C ARG A 299 21.43 -24.33 -10.55
N ALA A 300 21.37 -25.13 -11.60
CA ALA A 300 20.16 -25.27 -12.41
C ALA A 300 18.93 -25.67 -11.59
N THR A 301 19.13 -26.37 -10.47
CA THR A 301 18.07 -26.74 -9.50
C THR A 301 17.57 -25.57 -8.66
N ASP A 302 18.37 -24.52 -8.47
CA ASP A 302 18.02 -23.35 -7.65
C ASP A 302 17.26 -22.29 -8.47
N MET A 303 17.14 -22.49 -9.77
CA MET A 303 16.41 -21.62 -10.69
C MET A 303 14.94 -22.05 -10.91
N ALA A 304 14.49 -23.07 -10.19
CA ALA A 304 13.11 -23.53 -10.24
C ALA A 304 12.19 -22.54 -9.50
N GLU A 305 11.27 -21.99 -10.26
CA GLU A 305 10.07 -21.21 -9.93
C GLU A 305 10.24 -19.99 -9.01
N PRO A 306 9.81 -18.80 -9.49
CA PRO A 306 9.55 -17.70 -8.57
C PRO A 306 8.45 -18.14 -7.58
N PRO A 307 8.55 -17.75 -6.29
CA PRO A 307 7.52 -18.09 -5.31
C PRO A 307 6.15 -17.66 -5.83
N PRO A 308 5.09 -18.43 -5.56
CA PRO A 308 3.75 -18.09 -5.99
C PRO A 308 3.44 -16.67 -5.49
N ARG A 309 2.99 -15.83 -6.41
CA ARG A 309 2.53 -14.49 -6.06
C ARG A 309 1.42 -14.66 -5.03
N VAL A 310 1.63 -14.15 -3.83
CA VAL A 310 0.57 -14.01 -2.84
C VAL A 310 -0.50 -13.14 -3.50
N LYS A 311 -1.69 -13.77 -3.68
CA LYS A 311 -2.88 -13.11 -4.23
C LYS A 311 -3.46 -12.18 -3.20
#